data_b13b6625cafab7c4a3bf8bd32d2d2296
#
_entry.id   b13b6625cafab7c4a3bf8bd32d2d2296
#
_cell.length_a   1.000
_cell.length_b   1.000
_cell.length_c   1.000
_cell.angle_alpha   90.00
_cell.angle_beta   90.00
_cell.angle_gamma   90.00
#
_symmetry.space_group_name_H-M   'P 1'
#
loop_
_entity.id
_entity.type
_entity.pdbx_description
1 polymer ?
#
loop_
_entity_poly.entity_id
_entity_poly.type
_entity_poly.pdbx_seq_one_letter_code
_entity_poly.pdbx_strand_id
1 'polypeptide(L)'
;MKADTQTIDILLLGSGGREHALAAKLAASPRAGKLYIAPGNGGTASCGENVVLDDCDPAAVAAFAQSHGCGLVVIGPEAPLVAGVADAVRASGIPCFGPGAEGAQMEGSKLFSKQLMERAGIPTAAYGSFTDEASALAYVREQGAPLVVKADGLAAGKGVIVATELEQAEEAVRECFGGTFGDAGNTVVIEEMLVGPECSLLAFTDGKTVRPMATSQDHKRALEGDRGPNTGGMGVYSPVPIVTDEEHATMVAVMEQTVAELAAEGIDYRGCLYGGFMLTPAGPKVLEFNARFGDPETQVVLPRLKNDLVEVMLACANCELDQIELDWRDEWAVAVVLTSAGYPGSYEKGKVITGIADAEAMKNVTVYHAGTAVVDGQLVTNGGRVLAVTALGDTFENARNLAYEACEKIDFEGKTLRHDIGLRALRGRDAWDA
;
A
#
# COMPACT_ATOMS: atom_id res chain seq x y z
N MET A 1 33.19 9.05 -4.08
CA MET A 1 32.71 9.64 -5.34
C MET A 1 32.04 10.96 -5.02
N LYS A 2 32.24 12.04 -5.78
CA LYS A 2 31.42 13.26 -5.63
C LYS A 2 30.01 12.89 -6.05
N ALA A 3 29.03 13.05 -5.17
CA ALA A 3 27.62 12.91 -5.53
C ALA A 3 27.36 13.79 -6.77
N ASP A 4 26.76 13.23 -7.80
CA ASP A 4 26.24 13.98 -8.92
C ASP A 4 25.13 14.88 -8.37
N THR A 5 25.37 16.19 -8.35
CA THR A 5 24.49 17.18 -7.71
C THR A 5 23.45 17.73 -8.69
N GLN A 6 23.30 17.10 -9.87
CA GLN A 6 22.32 17.56 -10.84
C GLN A 6 20.91 17.23 -10.38
N THR A 7 20.08 18.26 -10.26
CA THR A 7 18.64 18.09 -9.95
C THR A 7 17.91 17.52 -11.16
N ILE A 8 16.88 16.72 -10.89
CA ILE A 8 16.00 16.13 -11.90
C ILE A 8 14.54 16.50 -11.63
N ASP A 9 13.80 16.74 -12.68
CA ASP A 9 12.36 16.92 -12.58
C ASP A 9 11.68 15.53 -12.47
N ILE A 10 10.63 15.45 -11.65
CA ILE A 10 10.01 14.19 -11.28
C ILE A 10 8.51 14.27 -11.57
N LEU A 11 7.94 13.22 -12.14
CA LEU A 11 6.49 13.03 -12.24
C LEU A 11 6.06 11.92 -11.27
N LEU A 12 5.19 12.25 -10.31
CA LEU A 12 4.54 11.30 -9.40
C LEU A 12 3.08 11.11 -9.82
N LEU A 13 2.68 9.85 -10.05
CA LEU A 13 1.29 9.52 -10.37
C LEU A 13 0.51 9.10 -9.13
N GLY A 14 -0.73 9.56 -9.01
CA GLY A 14 -1.68 9.22 -7.97
C GLY A 14 -2.12 10.41 -7.11
N SER A 15 -3.03 10.15 -6.15
CA SER A 15 -3.70 11.21 -5.37
C SER A 15 -4.00 10.82 -3.92
N GLY A 16 -3.59 9.64 -3.46
CA GLY A 16 -3.87 9.13 -2.12
C GLY A 16 -2.92 9.65 -1.03
N GLY A 17 -3.10 9.15 0.18
CA GLY A 17 -2.22 9.43 1.31
C GLY A 17 -0.80 8.91 1.10
N ARG A 18 -0.67 7.77 0.45
CA ARG A 18 0.59 7.20 -0.04
C ARG A 18 1.33 8.18 -0.94
N GLU A 19 0.63 8.74 -1.95
CA GLU A 19 1.25 9.68 -2.87
C GLU A 19 1.65 10.98 -2.19
N HIS A 20 0.88 11.46 -1.20
CA HIS A 20 1.31 12.62 -0.44
C HIS A 20 2.58 12.33 0.40
N ALA A 21 2.68 11.15 1.01
CA ALA A 21 3.89 10.75 1.73
C ALA A 21 5.10 10.59 0.80
N LEU A 22 4.90 10.02 -0.40
CA LEU A 22 5.92 9.97 -1.44
C LEU A 22 6.33 11.37 -1.89
N ALA A 23 5.37 12.25 -2.19
CA ALA A 23 5.61 13.63 -2.62
C ALA A 23 6.43 14.41 -1.58
N ALA A 24 6.06 14.32 -0.31
CA ALA A 24 6.79 15.01 0.77
C ALA A 24 8.23 14.52 0.90
N LYS A 25 8.46 13.21 0.77
CA LYS A 25 9.81 12.63 0.85
C LYS A 25 10.65 12.94 -0.40
N LEU A 26 10.05 12.92 -1.60
CA LEU A 26 10.72 13.32 -2.85
C LEU A 26 11.08 14.80 -2.85
N ALA A 27 10.16 15.69 -2.45
CA ALA A 27 10.39 17.13 -2.39
C ALA A 27 11.50 17.52 -1.39
N ALA A 28 11.74 16.71 -0.36
CA ALA A 28 12.82 16.91 0.60
C ALA A 28 14.21 16.53 0.07
N SER A 29 14.29 15.88 -1.10
CA SER A 29 15.56 15.48 -1.72
C SER A 29 16.30 16.69 -2.30
N PRO A 30 17.62 16.84 -2.06
CA PRO A 30 18.44 17.83 -2.75
C PRO A 30 18.57 17.55 -4.26
N ARG A 31 18.19 16.33 -4.72
CA ARG A 31 18.16 15.93 -6.12
C ARG A 31 16.85 16.32 -6.82
N ALA A 32 15.79 16.64 -6.07
CA ALA A 32 14.52 17.03 -6.67
C ALA A 32 14.61 18.43 -7.31
N GLY A 33 14.32 18.50 -8.61
CA GLY A 33 13.99 19.73 -9.32
C GLY A 33 12.51 20.04 -9.15
N LYS A 34 11.77 20.18 -10.25
CA LYS A 34 10.32 20.30 -10.17
C LYS A 34 9.69 18.93 -9.90
N LEU A 35 8.70 18.92 -9.02
CA LEU A 35 7.87 17.76 -8.75
C LEU A 35 6.45 18.01 -9.30
N TYR A 36 6.09 17.28 -10.35
CA TYR A 36 4.73 17.24 -10.90
C TYR A 36 3.97 16.08 -10.28
N ILE A 37 2.71 16.29 -9.91
CA ILE A 37 1.89 15.26 -9.24
C ILE A 37 0.56 15.14 -9.98
N ALA A 38 0.24 13.98 -10.49
CA ALA A 38 -0.93 13.74 -11.35
C ALA A 38 -1.87 12.66 -10.78
N PRO A 39 -3.11 13.00 -10.44
CA PRO A 39 -3.68 14.34 -10.36
C PRO A 39 -3.35 15.08 -9.06
N GLY A 40 -2.78 14.41 -8.02
CA GLY A 40 -2.55 14.96 -6.70
C GLY A 40 -3.85 15.14 -5.89
N ASN A 41 -3.72 15.80 -4.73
CA ASN A 41 -4.84 16.07 -3.80
C ASN A 41 -4.70 17.45 -3.14
N GLY A 42 -5.52 17.75 -2.14
CA GLY A 42 -5.52 19.05 -1.46
C GLY A 42 -4.24 19.37 -0.68
N GLY A 43 -3.40 18.37 -0.37
CA GLY A 43 -2.12 18.57 0.34
C GLY A 43 -0.90 18.52 -0.55
N THR A 44 -0.93 17.80 -1.65
CA THR A 44 0.25 17.58 -2.51
C THR A 44 0.77 18.85 -3.18
N ALA A 45 -0.07 19.88 -3.33
CA ALA A 45 0.34 21.19 -3.82
C ALA A 45 1.38 21.90 -2.92
N SER A 46 1.55 21.46 -1.67
CA SER A 46 2.62 21.95 -0.79
C SER A 46 3.99 21.32 -1.11
N CYS A 47 4.00 20.21 -1.83
CA CYS A 47 5.19 19.44 -2.20
C CYS A 47 5.64 19.71 -3.64
N GLY A 48 4.70 20.04 -4.54
CA GLY A 48 4.96 20.19 -5.96
C GLY A 48 3.78 20.80 -6.71
N GLU A 49 3.77 20.65 -8.02
CA GLU A 49 2.72 21.14 -8.91
C GLU A 49 1.72 20.03 -9.24
N ASN A 50 0.47 20.18 -8.80
CA ASN A 50 -0.58 19.27 -9.21
C ASN A 50 -0.95 19.52 -10.68
N VAL A 51 -0.97 18.48 -11.50
CA VAL A 51 -1.23 18.58 -12.95
C VAL A 51 -2.39 17.68 -13.34
N VAL A 52 -3.18 18.15 -14.32
CA VAL A 52 -4.27 17.35 -14.88
C VAL A 52 -3.70 16.44 -15.96
N LEU A 53 -3.68 15.14 -15.68
CA LEU A 53 -3.21 14.10 -16.58
C LEU A 53 -4.00 12.82 -16.28
N ASP A 54 -4.38 12.09 -17.32
CA ASP A 54 -4.90 10.73 -17.16
C ASP A 54 -3.72 9.82 -16.81
N ASP A 55 -3.63 9.43 -15.54
CA ASP A 55 -2.52 8.63 -15.01
C ASP A 55 -2.57 7.16 -15.47
N CYS A 56 -3.69 6.74 -16.07
CA CYS A 56 -3.85 5.40 -16.66
C CYS A 56 -3.71 5.39 -18.20
N ASP A 57 -3.41 6.52 -18.85
CA ASP A 57 -3.05 6.57 -20.27
C ASP A 57 -1.52 6.51 -20.45
N PRO A 58 -0.95 5.35 -20.86
CA PRO A 58 0.50 5.17 -21.02
C PRO A 58 1.15 6.18 -21.98
N ALA A 59 0.44 6.51 -23.09
CA ALA A 59 0.97 7.43 -24.08
C ALA A 59 0.96 8.89 -23.57
N ALA A 60 -0.10 9.30 -22.89
CA ALA A 60 -0.21 10.63 -22.32
C ALA A 60 0.85 10.86 -21.23
N VAL A 61 1.05 9.87 -20.34
CA VAL A 61 2.07 9.97 -19.29
C VAL A 61 3.49 10.05 -19.85
N ALA A 62 3.83 9.18 -20.81
CA ALA A 62 5.15 9.22 -21.46
C ALA A 62 5.40 10.54 -22.18
N ALA A 63 4.40 11.05 -22.92
CA ALA A 63 4.50 12.34 -23.63
C ALA A 63 4.64 13.53 -22.66
N PHE A 64 3.89 13.52 -21.54
CA PHE A 64 4.04 14.54 -20.49
C PHE A 64 5.45 14.53 -19.91
N ALA A 65 5.95 13.36 -19.51
CA ALA A 65 7.27 13.21 -18.92
C ALA A 65 8.39 13.67 -19.87
N GLN A 66 8.30 13.34 -21.18
CA GLN A 66 9.24 13.80 -22.19
C GLN A 66 9.20 15.33 -22.39
N SER A 67 8.00 15.90 -22.55
CA SER A 67 7.83 17.33 -22.84
C SER A 67 8.25 18.23 -21.67
N HIS A 68 8.23 17.72 -20.43
CA HIS A 68 8.67 18.41 -19.24
C HIS A 68 10.09 18.05 -18.79
N GLY A 69 10.78 17.20 -19.55
CA GLY A 69 12.16 16.80 -19.25
C GLY A 69 12.31 16.04 -17.94
N CYS A 70 11.30 15.26 -17.54
CA CYS A 70 11.36 14.49 -16.31
C CYS A 70 12.51 13.47 -16.38
N GLY A 71 13.31 13.42 -15.32
CA GLY A 71 14.39 12.44 -15.16
C GLY A 71 13.97 11.19 -14.37
N LEU A 72 12.76 11.21 -13.79
CA LEU A 72 12.18 10.07 -13.07
C LEU A 72 10.66 10.15 -13.13
N VAL A 73 10.00 9.01 -13.38
CA VAL A 73 8.56 8.84 -13.16
C VAL A 73 8.34 7.85 -12.01
N VAL A 74 7.49 8.20 -11.05
CA VAL A 74 7.14 7.38 -9.89
C VAL A 74 5.65 7.04 -9.98
N ILE A 75 5.31 5.75 -9.98
CA ILE A 75 3.93 5.29 -10.06
C ILE A 75 3.48 4.87 -8.67
N GLY A 76 2.51 5.60 -8.12
CA GLY A 76 1.97 5.35 -6.79
C GLY A 76 0.92 4.22 -6.77
N PRO A 77 -0.20 4.34 -7.52
CA PRO A 77 -1.30 3.37 -7.48
C PRO A 77 -1.12 2.20 -8.46
N GLU A 78 -1.91 1.16 -8.25
CA GLU A 78 -1.87 -0.09 -9.03
C GLU A 78 -2.45 0.04 -10.44
N ALA A 79 -3.48 0.85 -10.64
CA ALA A 79 -4.18 0.93 -11.93
C ALA A 79 -3.27 1.37 -13.09
N PRO A 80 -2.45 2.42 -12.97
CA PRO A 80 -1.48 2.78 -14.00
C PRO A 80 -0.43 1.71 -14.27
N LEU A 81 -0.03 0.93 -13.25
CA LEU A 81 0.91 -0.18 -13.42
C LEU A 81 0.32 -1.27 -14.31
N VAL A 82 -0.90 -1.70 -14.00
CA VAL A 82 -1.63 -2.70 -14.79
C VAL A 82 -1.93 -2.20 -16.20
N ALA A 83 -2.16 -0.89 -16.38
CA ALA A 83 -2.34 -0.25 -17.69
C ALA A 83 -1.05 -0.18 -18.54
N GLY A 84 0.12 -0.52 -17.97
CA GLY A 84 1.39 -0.53 -18.72
C GLY A 84 2.06 0.84 -18.83
N VAL A 85 1.74 1.78 -17.94
CA VAL A 85 2.35 3.12 -17.93
C VAL A 85 3.87 3.03 -17.76
N ALA A 86 4.38 2.14 -16.89
CA ALA A 86 5.80 1.97 -16.67
C ALA A 86 6.53 1.51 -17.94
N ASP A 87 5.91 0.63 -18.74
CA ASP A 87 6.48 0.14 -19.99
C ASP A 87 6.61 1.26 -21.02
N ALA A 88 5.57 2.08 -21.18
CA ALA A 88 5.58 3.22 -22.10
C ALA A 88 6.61 4.29 -21.70
N VAL A 89 6.73 4.59 -20.41
CA VAL A 89 7.72 5.53 -19.86
C VAL A 89 9.14 5.03 -20.13
N ARG A 90 9.45 3.77 -19.83
CA ARG A 90 10.75 3.17 -20.10
C ARG A 90 11.08 3.11 -21.60
N ALA A 91 10.08 2.79 -22.44
CA ALA A 91 10.24 2.80 -23.89
C ALA A 91 10.58 4.21 -24.43
N SER A 92 10.19 5.28 -23.72
CA SER A 92 10.55 6.66 -24.03
C SER A 92 11.94 7.07 -23.54
N GLY A 93 12.69 6.16 -22.87
CA GLY A 93 14.04 6.39 -22.36
C GLY A 93 14.09 7.09 -20.99
N ILE A 94 12.97 7.17 -20.28
CA ILE A 94 12.89 7.82 -18.96
C ILE A 94 12.91 6.75 -17.86
N PRO A 95 13.76 6.90 -16.82
CA PRO A 95 13.71 6.04 -15.63
C PRO A 95 12.32 6.02 -14.99
N CYS A 96 11.83 4.82 -14.66
CA CYS A 96 10.51 4.65 -14.07
C CYS A 96 10.58 3.72 -12.86
N PHE A 97 10.10 4.22 -11.72
CA PHE A 97 9.89 3.44 -10.51
C PHE A 97 8.45 2.90 -10.48
N GLY A 98 8.31 1.60 -10.69
CA GLY A 98 7.09 0.81 -10.79
C GLY A 98 7.29 -0.35 -11.76
N PRO A 99 6.79 -1.57 -11.52
CA PRO A 99 6.90 -2.68 -12.47
C PRO A 99 6.11 -2.40 -13.75
N GLY A 100 6.47 -3.09 -14.84
CA GLY A 100 5.68 -3.13 -16.08
C GLY A 100 4.36 -3.86 -15.88
N ALA A 101 3.51 -3.85 -16.92
CA ALA A 101 2.17 -4.46 -16.85
C ALA A 101 2.20 -5.94 -16.45
N GLU A 102 3.19 -6.69 -16.91
CA GLU A 102 3.35 -8.10 -16.59
C GLU A 102 3.72 -8.30 -15.10
N GLY A 103 4.69 -7.54 -14.58
CA GLY A 103 5.05 -7.56 -13.15
C GLY A 103 3.92 -7.05 -12.24
N ALA A 104 3.10 -6.11 -12.72
CA ALA A 104 1.94 -5.61 -12.01
C ALA A 104 0.83 -6.68 -11.79
N GLN A 105 0.88 -7.81 -12.53
CA GLN A 105 -0.01 -8.95 -12.30
C GLN A 105 0.17 -9.58 -10.92
N MET A 106 1.27 -9.34 -10.23
CA MET A 106 1.44 -9.74 -8.82
C MET A 106 0.33 -9.19 -7.91
N GLU A 107 -0.24 -8.04 -8.27
CA GLU A 107 -1.42 -7.44 -7.61
C GLU A 107 -2.67 -7.53 -8.48
N GLY A 108 -2.51 -7.37 -9.79
CA GLY A 108 -3.59 -7.35 -10.76
C GLY A 108 -4.34 -8.68 -10.90
N SER A 109 -3.70 -9.81 -10.62
CA SER A 109 -4.30 -11.14 -10.62
C SER A 109 -3.84 -11.94 -9.40
N LYS A 110 -4.78 -12.30 -8.54
CA LYS A 110 -4.50 -13.15 -7.38
C LYS A 110 -4.10 -14.56 -7.81
N LEU A 111 -4.71 -15.03 -8.90
CA LEU A 111 -4.40 -16.33 -9.49
C LEU A 111 -2.95 -16.36 -10.02
N PHE A 112 -2.52 -15.32 -10.75
CA PHE A 112 -1.13 -15.20 -11.20
C PHE A 112 -0.15 -15.26 -10.02
N SER A 113 -0.41 -14.48 -8.98
CA SER A 113 0.41 -14.44 -7.76
C SER A 113 0.45 -15.80 -7.07
N LYS A 114 -0.70 -16.50 -6.94
CA LYS A 114 -0.78 -17.85 -6.36
C LYS A 114 0.01 -18.88 -7.17
N GLN A 115 -0.11 -18.85 -8.48
CA GLN A 115 0.62 -19.78 -9.35
C GLN A 115 2.14 -19.53 -9.30
N LEU A 116 2.58 -18.27 -9.22
CA LEU A 116 3.99 -17.95 -9.03
C LEU A 116 4.48 -18.48 -7.67
N MET A 117 3.73 -18.25 -6.59
CA MET A 117 4.08 -18.76 -5.25
C MET A 117 4.17 -20.30 -5.24
N GLU A 118 3.26 -20.98 -5.92
CA GLU A 118 3.27 -22.45 -6.02
C GLU A 118 4.52 -22.96 -6.76
N ARG A 119 4.85 -22.36 -7.93
CA ARG A 119 6.07 -22.73 -8.69
C ARG A 119 7.34 -22.47 -7.90
N ALA A 120 7.40 -21.33 -7.21
CA ALA A 120 8.55 -20.97 -6.40
C ALA A 120 8.61 -21.67 -5.03
N GLY A 121 7.58 -22.44 -4.64
CA GLY A 121 7.51 -23.07 -3.32
C GLY A 121 7.39 -22.09 -2.16
N ILE A 122 6.79 -20.92 -2.40
CA ILE A 122 6.59 -19.86 -1.40
C ILE A 122 5.39 -20.24 -0.52
N PRO A 123 5.55 -20.20 0.83
CA PRO A 123 4.47 -20.54 1.76
C PRO A 123 3.29 -19.56 1.64
N THR A 124 2.12 -20.07 1.33
CA THR A 124 0.86 -19.31 1.27
C THR A 124 -0.31 -20.22 1.69
N ALA A 125 -1.51 -19.67 1.78
CA ALA A 125 -2.73 -20.43 2.02
C ALA A 125 -2.98 -21.46 0.91
N ALA A 126 -3.42 -22.66 1.26
CA ALA A 126 -3.93 -23.63 0.29
C ALA A 126 -5.13 -23.01 -0.45
N TYR A 127 -5.25 -23.27 -1.75
CA TYR A 127 -6.25 -22.59 -2.57
C TYR A 127 -6.80 -23.46 -3.70
N GLY A 128 -7.99 -23.10 -4.18
CA GLY A 128 -8.56 -23.51 -5.45
C GLY A 128 -8.95 -22.29 -6.28
N SER A 129 -8.90 -22.41 -7.61
CA SER A 129 -9.33 -21.34 -8.52
C SER A 129 -10.42 -21.84 -9.45
N PHE A 130 -11.44 -21.01 -9.70
CA PHE A 130 -12.65 -21.40 -10.40
C PHE A 130 -13.10 -20.30 -11.35
N THR A 131 -13.57 -20.69 -12.56
CA THR A 131 -14.12 -19.81 -13.58
C THR A 131 -15.61 -20.04 -13.77
N ASP A 132 -16.23 -20.90 -12.95
CA ASP A 132 -17.68 -21.14 -12.93
C ASP A 132 -18.19 -21.32 -11.51
N GLU A 133 -19.40 -20.84 -11.27
CA GLU A 133 -20.05 -20.83 -9.94
C GLU A 133 -20.28 -22.26 -9.40
N ALA A 134 -20.67 -23.21 -10.25
CA ALA A 134 -21.04 -24.54 -9.81
C ALA A 134 -19.85 -25.31 -9.22
N SER A 135 -18.70 -25.23 -9.89
CA SER A 135 -17.44 -25.85 -9.41
C SER A 135 -16.93 -25.15 -8.13
N ALA A 136 -17.01 -23.82 -8.05
CA ALA A 136 -16.65 -23.07 -6.86
C ALA A 136 -17.52 -23.44 -5.65
N LEU A 137 -18.84 -23.53 -5.82
CA LEU A 137 -19.76 -23.95 -4.78
C LEU A 137 -19.54 -25.41 -4.35
N ALA A 138 -19.21 -26.31 -5.28
CA ALA A 138 -18.88 -27.69 -4.95
C ALA A 138 -17.62 -27.75 -4.06
N TYR A 139 -16.58 -26.99 -4.41
CA TYR A 139 -15.35 -26.90 -3.62
C TYR A 139 -15.60 -26.34 -2.21
N VAL A 140 -16.39 -25.23 -2.10
CA VAL A 140 -16.75 -24.64 -0.79
C VAL A 140 -17.46 -25.68 0.10
N ARG A 141 -18.37 -26.47 -0.46
CA ARG A 141 -19.08 -27.52 0.29
C ARG A 141 -18.19 -28.68 0.70
N GLU A 142 -17.20 -29.03 -0.11
CA GLU A 142 -16.22 -30.05 0.19
C GLU A 142 -15.25 -29.64 1.31
N GLN A 143 -14.73 -28.40 1.23
CA GLN A 143 -13.76 -27.89 2.21
C GLN A 143 -14.41 -27.50 3.53
N GLY A 144 -15.67 -27.02 3.50
CA GLY A 144 -16.34 -26.44 4.68
C GLY A 144 -15.83 -25.02 5.00
N ALA A 145 -16.36 -24.44 6.07
CA ALA A 145 -15.90 -23.14 6.59
C ALA A 145 -15.00 -23.38 7.84
N PRO A 146 -14.08 -22.43 8.17
CA PRO A 146 -13.92 -21.09 7.57
C PRO A 146 -13.08 -21.09 6.29
N LEU A 147 -13.41 -20.17 5.37
CA LEU A 147 -12.71 -19.98 4.09
C LEU A 147 -12.55 -18.48 3.76
N VAL A 148 -11.66 -18.18 2.83
CA VAL A 148 -11.53 -16.83 2.26
C VAL A 148 -11.84 -16.89 0.76
N VAL A 149 -12.86 -16.16 0.33
CA VAL A 149 -13.28 -16.07 -1.08
C VAL A 149 -12.77 -14.75 -1.64
N LYS A 150 -12.02 -14.81 -2.73
CA LYS A 150 -11.39 -13.65 -3.37
C LYS A 150 -11.77 -13.57 -4.85
N ALA A 151 -12.31 -12.43 -5.28
CA ALA A 151 -12.42 -12.13 -6.72
C ALA A 151 -11.02 -11.88 -7.29
N ASP A 152 -10.72 -12.43 -8.47
CA ASP A 152 -9.44 -12.24 -9.16
C ASP A 152 -9.45 -10.89 -9.91
N GLY A 153 -8.50 -10.03 -9.58
CA GLY A 153 -8.39 -8.69 -10.16
C GLY A 153 -8.46 -7.56 -9.13
N LEU A 154 -8.38 -6.32 -9.63
CA LEU A 154 -8.44 -5.12 -8.82
C LEU A 154 -9.88 -4.85 -8.35
N ALA A 155 -10.15 -5.02 -7.07
CA ALA A 155 -11.48 -4.80 -6.46
C ALA A 155 -11.43 -3.78 -5.31
N ALA A 156 -10.41 -2.91 -5.26
CA ALA A 156 -10.23 -1.85 -4.25
C ALA A 156 -10.39 -2.37 -2.79
N GLY A 157 -9.86 -3.57 -2.50
CA GLY A 157 -9.94 -4.22 -1.18
C GLY A 157 -11.30 -4.81 -0.82
N LYS A 158 -12.31 -4.69 -1.69
CA LYS A 158 -13.67 -5.20 -1.43
C LYS A 158 -13.90 -6.63 -1.94
N GLY A 159 -13.03 -7.12 -2.81
CA GLY A 159 -13.14 -8.46 -3.41
C GLY A 159 -12.61 -9.60 -2.52
N VAL A 160 -12.36 -9.36 -1.23
CA VAL A 160 -11.89 -10.38 -0.27
C VAL A 160 -12.93 -10.54 0.84
N ILE A 161 -13.53 -11.70 0.91
CA ILE A 161 -14.59 -12.03 1.86
C ILE A 161 -14.13 -13.18 2.74
N VAL A 162 -13.98 -12.91 4.04
CA VAL A 162 -13.69 -13.93 5.05
C VAL A 162 -15.02 -14.52 5.52
N ALA A 163 -15.26 -15.78 5.19
CA ALA A 163 -16.46 -16.52 5.52
C ALA A 163 -16.19 -17.48 6.68
N THR A 164 -16.82 -17.25 7.82
CA THR A 164 -16.72 -18.10 9.00
C THR A 164 -17.75 -19.25 9.00
N GLU A 165 -18.81 -19.10 8.20
CA GLU A 165 -19.89 -20.05 8.03
C GLU A 165 -20.03 -20.45 6.56
N LEU A 166 -20.54 -21.66 6.31
CA LEU A 166 -20.67 -22.21 4.96
C LEU A 166 -21.57 -21.33 4.06
N GLU A 167 -22.69 -20.88 4.60
CA GLU A 167 -23.65 -20.02 3.89
C GLU A 167 -23.02 -18.72 3.44
N GLN A 168 -22.14 -18.12 4.27
CA GLN A 168 -21.41 -16.91 3.91
C GLN A 168 -20.42 -17.15 2.76
N ALA A 169 -19.73 -18.32 2.76
CA ALA A 169 -18.82 -18.69 1.68
C ALA A 169 -19.57 -18.91 0.36
N GLU A 170 -20.73 -19.58 0.41
CA GLU A 170 -21.57 -19.76 -0.78
C GLU A 170 -22.13 -18.43 -1.31
N GLU A 171 -22.53 -17.51 -0.41
CA GLU A 171 -23.01 -16.18 -0.80
C GLU A 171 -21.90 -15.37 -1.45
N ALA A 172 -20.68 -15.37 -0.86
CA ALA A 172 -19.51 -14.72 -1.42
C ALA A 172 -19.16 -15.21 -2.83
N VAL A 173 -19.25 -16.53 -3.09
CA VAL A 173 -19.06 -17.09 -4.44
C VAL A 173 -20.12 -16.56 -5.40
N ARG A 174 -21.40 -16.54 -4.99
CA ARG A 174 -22.50 -16.01 -5.85
C ARG A 174 -22.36 -14.51 -6.12
N GLU A 175 -21.90 -13.73 -5.13
CA GLU A 175 -21.63 -12.30 -5.31
C GLU A 175 -20.50 -12.07 -6.34
N CYS A 176 -19.44 -12.87 -6.31
CA CYS A 176 -18.37 -12.77 -7.29
C CYS A 176 -18.89 -13.02 -8.71
N PHE A 177 -19.49 -14.19 -8.95
CA PHE A 177 -20.00 -14.54 -10.28
C PHE A 177 -21.26 -13.72 -10.68
N GLY A 178 -21.96 -13.13 -9.72
CA GLY A 178 -23.12 -12.24 -9.93
C GLY A 178 -22.78 -10.86 -10.49
N GLY A 179 -21.50 -10.58 -10.75
CA GLY A 179 -21.05 -9.34 -11.37
C GLY A 179 -20.87 -8.16 -10.42
N THR A 180 -20.93 -8.38 -9.09
CA THR A 180 -20.68 -7.33 -8.08
C THR A 180 -19.30 -6.69 -8.24
N PHE A 181 -18.29 -7.48 -8.68
CA PHE A 181 -16.92 -7.04 -8.89
C PHE A 181 -16.53 -6.86 -10.37
N GLY A 182 -17.53 -6.78 -11.28
CA GLY A 182 -17.26 -6.67 -12.72
C GLY A 182 -16.42 -7.82 -13.24
N ASP A 183 -15.47 -7.54 -14.13
CA ASP A 183 -14.59 -8.58 -14.73
C ASP A 183 -13.71 -9.29 -13.70
N ALA A 184 -13.40 -8.67 -12.56
CA ALA A 184 -12.66 -9.31 -11.48
C ALA A 184 -13.39 -10.52 -10.88
N GLY A 185 -14.73 -10.58 -11.00
CA GLY A 185 -15.54 -11.71 -10.56
C GLY A 185 -15.58 -12.91 -11.52
N ASN A 186 -15.00 -12.80 -12.71
CA ASN A 186 -14.98 -13.90 -13.70
C ASN A 186 -14.09 -15.07 -13.27
N THR A 187 -13.16 -14.85 -12.37
CA THR A 187 -12.35 -15.88 -11.72
C THR A 187 -12.39 -15.67 -10.21
N VAL A 188 -12.56 -16.76 -9.47
CA VAL A 188 -12.62 -16.74 -8.00
C VAL A 188 -11.53 -17.63 -7.44
N VAL A 189 -10.75 -17.11 -6.48
CA VAL A 189 -9.78 -17.86 -5.70
C VAL A 189 -10.36 -18.10 -4.31
N ILE A 190 -10.40 -19.37 -3.88
CA ILE A 190 -10.92 -19.77 -2.58
C ILE A 190 -9.76 -20.34 -1.78
N GLU A 191 -9.51 -19.78 -0.60
CA GLU A 191 -8.35 -20.11 0.23
C GLU A 191 -8.75 -20.64 1.60
N GLU A 192 -7.89 -21.47 2.21
CA GLU A 192 -7.95 -21.72 3.65
C GLU A 192 -7.83 -20.41 4.42
N MET A 193 -8.55 -20.28 5.52
CA MET A 193 -8.40 -19.13 6.41
C MET A 193 -7.14 -19.31 7.26
N LEU A 194 -6.15 -18.45 7.06
CA LEU A 194 -4.97 -18.39 7.93
C LEU A 194 -5.30 -17.65 9.22
N VAL A 195 -4.67 -18.06 10.32
CA VAL A 195 -4.86 -17.47 11.65
C VAL A 195 -3.51 -17.02 12.21
N GLY A 196 -3.48 -15.83 12.75
CA GLY A 196 -2.28 -15.21 13.33
C GLY A 196 -2.31 -13.68 13.21
N PRO A 197 -1.29 -12.99 13.71
CA PRO A 197 -1.10 -11.56 13.44
C PRO A 197 -0.65 -11.32 12.00
N GLU A 198 -1.18 -10.27 11.39
CA GLU A 198 -0.73 -9.80 10.08
C GLU A 198 0.53 -8.93 10.22
N CYS A 199 1.38 -8.96 9.22
CA CYS A 199 2.55 -8.08 9.11
C CYS A 199 2.78 -7.74 7.63
N SER A 200 3.06 -6.47 7.37
CA SER A 200 3.45 -5.99 6.03
C SER A 200 4.97 -5.81 5.98
N LEU A 201 5.59 -6.38 4.96
CA LEU A 201 6.98 -6.15 4.60
C LEU A 201 7.05 -5.63 3.18
N LEU A 202 7.45 -4.39 3.02
CA LEU A 202 7.71 -3.79 1.73
C LEU A 202 9.20 -3.93 1.39
N ALA A 203 9.53 -3.99 0.12
CA ALA A 203 10.91 -3.98 -0.34
C ALA A 203 11.07 -3.14 -1.60
N PHE A 204 12.17 -2.40 -1.69
CA PHE A 204 12.67 -1.89 -2.95
C PHE A 204 13.30 -3.04 -3.75
N THR A 205 13.09 -3.05 -5.06
CA THR A 205 13.77 -3.99 -5.94
C THR A 205 14.05 -3.39 -7.32
N ASP A 206 15.13 -3.84 -7.92
CA ASP A 206 15.54 -3.52 -9.29
C ASP A 206 15.39 -4.72 -10.24
N GLY A 207 14.65 -5.75 -9.80
CA GLY A 207 14.47 -7.02 -10.52
C GLY A 207 15.54 -8.08 -10.23
N LYS A 208 16.53 -7.77 -9.39
CA LYS A 208 17.60 -8.67 -8.96
C LYS A 208 17.90 -8.54 -7.47
N THR A 209 18.14 -7.31 -7.04
CA THR A 209 18.42 -6.97 -5.65
C THR A 209 17.13 -6.66 -4.93
N VAL A 210 16.99 -7.12 -3.70
CA VAL A 210 15.88 -6.79 -2.80
C VAL A 210 16.44 -6.05 -1.59
N ARG A 211 15.86 -4.90 -1.26
CA ARG A 211 16.18 -4.13 -0.06
C ARG A 211 14.93 -4.02 0.79
N PRO A 212 14.78 -4.86 1.83
CA PRO A 212 13.60 -4.85 2.69
C PRO A 212 13.50 -3.54 3.47
N MET A 213 12.28 -3.04 3.60
CA MET A 213 11.97 -1.88 4.42
C MET A 213 11.66 -2.29 5.86
N ALA A 214 11.49 -1.33 6.75
CA ALA A 214 11.01 -1.59 8.09
C ALA A 214 9.59 -2.23 8.04
N THR A 215 9.34 -3.20 8.91
CA THR A 215 8.03 -3.84 9.03
C THR A 215 6.95 -2.84 9.45
N SER A 216 5.72 -3.08 9.02
CA SER A 216 4.56 -2.29 9.42
C SER A 216 3.34 -3.18 9.62
N GLN A 217 2.38 -2.72 10.41
CA GLN A 217 1.12 -3.42 10.61
C GLN A 217 -0.04 -2.44 10.53
N ASP A 218 -0.92 -2.66 9.56
CA ASP A 218 -2.15 -1.88 9.38
C ASP A 218 -3.33 -2.49 10.16
N HIS A 219 -4.40 -1.71 10.26
CA HIS A 219 -5.67 -2.10 10.88
C HIS A 219 -6.76 -2.04 9.81
N LYS A 220 -7.08 -3.18 9.20
CA LYS A 220 -7.95 -3.26 8.01
C LYS A 220 -9.44 -3.11 8.34
N ARG A 221 -9.88 -3.48 9.55
CA ARG A 221 -11.29 -3.42 9.92
C ARG A 221 -11.73 -2.01 10.29
N ALA A 222 -12.95 -1.64 9.88
CA ALA A 222 -13.49 -0.29 10.05
C ALA A 222 -13.73 0.11 11.50
N LEU A 223 -14.07 -0.83 12.38
CA LEU A 223 -14.50 -0.57 13.75
C LEU A 223 -13.47 -1.08 14.77
N GLU A 224 -13.51 -0.49 15.96
CA GLU A 224 -12.68 -0.91 17.10
C GLU A 224 -12.83 -2.39 17.43
N GLY A 225 -11.74 -3.00 17.92
CA GLY A 225 -11.67 -4.42 18.21
C GLY A 225 -11.65 -5.28 16.94
N ASP A 226 -11.18 -4.73 15.82
CA ASP A 226 -11.12 -5.36 14.50
C ASP A 226 -12.45 -5.96 14.06
N ARG A 227 -13.51 -5.17 14.15
CA ARG A 227 -14.87 -5.51 13.76
C ARG A 227 -15.31 -4.71 12.52
N GLY A 228 -16.43 -5.13 11.94
CA GLY A 228 -17.03 -4.48 10.78
C GLY A 228 -16.34 -4.89 9.47
N PRO A 229 -16.63 -4.19 8.37
CA PRO A 229 -16.11 -4.52 7.04
C PRO A 229 -14.61 -4.21 6.92
N ASN A 230 -13.95 -4.85 5.95
CA ASN A 230 -12.60 -4.49 5.54
C ASN A 230 -12.57 -3.10 4.90
N THR A 231 -11.45 -2.42 5.07
CA THR A 231 -11.17 -1.09 4.51
C THR A 231 -9.80 -1.09 3.83
N GLY A 232 -9.37 0.05 3.32
CA GLY A 232 -8.00 0.28 2.88
C GLY A 232 -6.98 0.47 4.01
N GLY A 233 -7.41 0.38 5.27
CA GLY A 233 -6.58 0.62 6.47
C GLY A 233 -7.06 1.85 7.26
N MET A 234 -7.30 1.67 8.56
CA MET A 234 -7.76 2.69 9.51
C MET A 234 -6.64 3.29 10.36
N GLY A 235 -5.45 2.76 10.21
CA GLY A 235 -4.25 3.18 10.91
C GLY A 235 -3.16 2.12 10.80
N VAL A 236 -1.93 2.50 11.10
CA VAL A 236 -0.75 1.67 10.89
C VAL A 236 0.36 2.11 11.82
N TYR A 237 1.29 1.21 12.11
CA TYR A 237 2.49 1.54 12.86
C TYR A 237 3.72 0.79 12.33
N SER A 238 4.91 1.29 12.65
CA SER A 238 6.21 0.72 12.29
C SER A 238 7.24 1.07 13.37
N PRO A 239 8.15 0.13 13.75
CA PRO A 239 8.23 -1.26 13.34
C PRO A 239 7.18 -2.15 14.02
N VAL A 240 7.14 -3.45 13.71
CA VAL A 240 6.22 -4.42 14.31
C VAL A 240 6.95 -5.24 15.37
N PRO A 241 6.70 -5.02 16.68
CA PRO A 241 7.53 -5.59 17.75
C PRO A 241 7.32 -7.08 17.98
N ILE A 242 6.23 -7.65 17.47
CA ILE A 242 5.91 -9.07 17.61
C ILE A 242 6.62 -9.96 16.58
N VAL A 243 7.25 -9.36 15.57
CA VAL A 243 8.02 -10.09 14.55
C VAL A 243 9.36 -10.47 15.14
N THR A 244 9.67 -11.75 15.17
CA THR A 244 10.98 -12.27 15.57
C THR A 244 12.02 -12.10 14.46
N ASP A 245 13.30 -12.12 14.79
CA ASP A 245 14.38 -12.06 13.78
C ASP A 245 14.30 -13.23 12.78
N GLU A 246 13.88 -14.43 13.21
CA GLU A 246 13.70 -15.60 12.36
C GLU A 246 12.54 -15.42 11.38
N GLU A 247 11.40 -14.89 11.85
CA GLU A 247 10.26 -14.58 10.99
C GLU A 247 10.60 -13.47 10.01
N HIS A 248 11.30 -12.43 10.45
CA HIS A 248 11.77 -11.37 9.56
C HIS A 248 12.69 -11.92 8.46
N ALA A 249 13.68 -12.75 8.84
CA ALA A 249 14.57 -13.39 7.86
C ALA A 249 13.79 -14.28 6.87
N THR A 250 12.78 -15.01 7.35
CA THR A 250 11.91 -15.82 6.49
C THR A 250 11.11 -14.95 5.52
N MET A 251 10.51 -13.85 5.99
CA MET A 251 9.78 -12.92 5.12
C MET A 251 10.70 -12.30 4.06
N VAL A 252 11.93 -11.90 4.44
CA VAL A 252 12.92 -11.38 3.48
C VAL A 252 13.28 -12.42 2.43
N ALA A 253 13.53 -13.67 2.83
CA ALA A 253 13.83 -14.75 1.90
C ALA A 253 12.67 -15.00 0.91
N VAL A 254 11.42 -14.91 1.37
CA VAL A 254 10.23 -14.98 0.50
C VAL A 254 10.22 -13.85 -0.53
N MET A 255 10.53 -12.61 -0.12
CA MET A 255 10.60 -11.47 -1.05
C MET A 255 11.70 -11.66 -2.10
N GLU A 256 12.88 -12.11 -1.68
CA GLU A 256 14.01 -12.41 -2.58
C GLU A 256 13.66 -13.54 -3.56
N GLN A 257 13.03 -14.61 -3.08
CA GLN A 257 12.60 -15.73 -3.91
C GLN A 257 11.53 -15.33 -4.91
N THR A 258 10.59 -14.45 -4.53
CA THR A 258 9.57 -13.90 -5.43
C THR A 258 10.20 -13.11 -6.57
N VAL A 259 11.15 -12.21 -6.27
CA VAL A 259 11.86 -11.42 -7.30
C VAL A 259 12.70 -12.33 -8.20
N ALA A 260 13.37 -13.35 -7.64
CA ALA A 260 14.14 -14.29 -8.41
C ALA A 260 13.28 -15.12 -9.40
N GLU A 261 12.08 -15.54 -8.97
CA GLU A 261 11.14 -16.27 -9.83
C GLU A 261 10.61 -15.38 -10.95
N LEU A 262 10.21 -14.13 -10.65
CA LEU A 262 9.81 -13.15 -11.67
C LEU A 262 10.93 -12.96 -12.72
N ALA A 263 12.18 -12.81 -12.28
CA ALA A 263 13.32 -12.69 -13.16
C ALA A 263 13.57 -13.95 -14.01
N ALA A 264 13.37 -15.15 -13.43
CA ALA A 264 13.50 -16.42 -14.15
C ALA A 264 12.44 -16.59 -15.25
N GLU A 265 11.24 -16.03 -15.05
CA GLU A 265 10.18 -15.95 -16.06
C GLU A 265 10.40 -14.81 -17.08
N GLY A 266 11.46 -14.02 -16.95
CA GLY A 266 11.79 -12.90 -17.84
C GLY A 266 11.03 -11.61 -17.54
N ILE A 267 10.34 -11.54 -16.40
CA ILE A 267 9.53 -10.38 -15.99
C ILE A 267 10.43 -9.33 -15.35
N ASP A 268 10.48 -8.13 -15.94
CA ASP A 268 11.22 -6.98 -15.43
C ASP A 268 10.42 -6.28 -14.30
N TYR A 269 10.81 -6.56 -13.05
CA TYR A 269 10.15 -6.00 -11.88
C TYR A 269 11.04 -4.98 -11.16
N ARG A 270 10.81 -3.69 -11.39
CA ARG A 270 11.53 -2.57 -10.74
C ARG A 270 10.56 -1.69 -9.98
N GLY A 271 10.79 -1.50 -8.69
CA GLY A 271 9.90 -0.67 -7.88
C GLY A 271 9.75 -1.15 -6.45
N CYS A 272 8.54 -1.10 -5.94
CA CYS A 272 8.19 -1.60 -4.62
C CYS A 272 7.43 -2.92 -4.76
N LEU A 273 7.92 -3.97 -4.11
CA LEU A 273 7.17 -5.19 -3.85
C LEU A 273 6.64 -5.14 -2.42
N TYR A 274 5.35 -5.26 -2.24
CA TYR A 274 4.70 -5.36 -0.93
C TYR A 274 4.31 -6.82 -0.70
N GLY A 275 4.76 -7.40 0.41
CA GLY A 275 4.31 -8.69 0.92
C GLY A 275 3.43 -8.51 2.16
N GLY A 276 2.17 -8.95 2.08
CA GLY A 276 1.30 -9.12 3.23
C GLY A 276 1.45 -10.53 3.80
N PHE A 277 1.82 -10.64 5.07
CA PHE A 277 2.10 -11.91 5.73
C PHE A 277 1.16 -12.17 6.88
N MET A 278 0.79 -13.44 7.07
CA MET A 278 0.22 -13.96 8.31
C MET A 278 1.30 -14.70 9.08
N LEU A 279 1.57 -14.28 10.31
CA LEU A 279 2.54 -14.94 11.20
C LEU A 279 1.85 -16.13 11.87
N THR A 280 1.84 -17.27 11.19
CA THR A 280 1.21 -18.50 11.70
C THR A 280 2.12 -19.26 12.66
N PRO A 281 1.60 -20.22 13.45
CA PRO A 281 2.43 -21.09 14.28
C PRO A 281 3.46 -21.92 13.48
N ALA A 282 3.22 -22.12 12.18
CA ALA A 282 4.14 -22.84 11.28
C ALA A 282 5.14 -21.90 10.57
N GLY A 283 5.15 -20.61 10.93
CA GLY A 283 5.95 -19.56 10.32
C GLY A 283 5.14 -18.61 9.43
N PRO A 284 5.78 -17.57 8.88
CA PRO A 284 5.14 -16.61 7.99
C PRO A 284 4.60 -17.25 6.71
N LYS A 285 3.33 -16.98 6.38
CA LYS A 285 2.71 -17.33 5.10
C LYS A 285 2.25 -16.07 4.38
N VAL A 286 2.42 -16.03 3.07
CA VAL A 286 1.96 -14.90 2.24
C VAL A 286 0.44 -14.90 2.13
N LEU A 287 -0.18 -13.77 2.46
CA LEU A 287 -1.60 -13.49 2.22
C LEU A 287 -1.84 -12.95 0.81
N GLU A 288 -1.00 -11.99 0.42
CA GLU A 288 -1.06 -11.32 -0.89
C GLU A 288 0.27 -10.61 -1.18
N PHE A 289 0.53 -10.37 -2.45
CA PHE A 289 1.50 -9.38 -2.89
C PHE A 289 0.78 -8.18 -3.51
N ASN A 290 1.37 -6.98 -3.34
CA ASN A 290 0.98 -5.79 -4.08
C ASN A 290 2.20 -5.23 -4.83
N ALA A 291 1.95 -4.64 -6.00
CA ALA A 291 2.99 -4.21 -6.94
C ALA A 291 3.45 -2.76 -6.72
N ARG A 292 3.18 -2.20 -5.56
CA ARG A 292 3.41 -0.79 -5.22
C ARG A 292 3.51 -0.59 -3.71
N PHE A 293 3.82 0.63 -3.31
CA PHE A 293 3.76 1.03 -1.91
C PHE A 293 2.37 0.82 -1.29
N GLY A 294 2.32 0.46 -0.01
CA GLY A 294 1.07 0.32 0.75
C GLY A 294 0.46 1.67 1.15
N ASP A 295 -0.83 1.69 1.39
CA ASP A 295 -1.56 2.82 1.93
C ASP A 295 -2.51 2.30 3.03
N PRO A 296 -2.21 2.51 4.33
CA PRO A 296 -1.40 3.59 4.88
C PRO A 296 0.06 3.27 5.30
N GLU A 297 0.66 2.15 4.92
CA GLU A 297 2.00 1.74 5.38
C GLU A 297 3.09 2.76 5.01
N THR A 298 3.01 3.36 3.83
CA THR A 298 3.95 4.38 3.36
C THR A 298 4.06 5.55 4.33
N GLN A 299 2.96 5.94 4.95
CA GLN A 299 2.86 7.07 5.88
C GLN A 299 3.62 6.85 7.21
N VAL A 300 4.03 5.61 7.51
CA VAL A 300 4.86 5.30 8.68
C VAL A 300 6.24 4.78 8.32
N VAL A 301 6.40 4.14 7.15
CA VAL A 301 7.68 3.57 6.72
C VAL A 301 8.62 4.66 6.19
N LEU A 302 8.14 5.52 5.27
CA LEU A 302 8.98 6.58 4.68
C LEU A 302 9.49 7.64 5.66
N PRO A 303 8.74 8.09 6.68
CA PRO A 303 9.27 9.00 7.69
C PRO A 303 10.45 8.42 8.48
N ARG A 304 10.55 7.10 8.59
CA ARG A 304 11.65 6.40 9.25
C ARG A 304 12.86 6.17 8.34
N LEU A 305 12.71 6.22 7.03
CA LEU A 305 13.81 6.07 6.08
C LEU A 305 14.70 7.32 6.09
N LYS A 306 16.02 7.17 6.35
CA LYS A 306 16.98 8.27 6.32
C LYS A 306 17.51 8.55 4.91
N ASN A 307 17.57 7.53 4.06
CA ASN A 307 18.07 7.68 2.69
C ASN A 307 17.30 8.73 1.90
N ASP A 308 17.98 9.32 0.95
CA ASP A 308 17.36 10.12 -0.11
C ASP A 308 16.50 9.21 -1.01
N LEU A 309 15.19 9.47 -1.05
CA LEU A 309 14.26 8.61 -1.78
C LEU A 309 14.47 8.68 -3.31
N VAL A 310 14.90 9.84 -3.84
CA VAL A 310 15.20 9.99 -5.27
C VAL A 310 16.36 9.08 -5.66
N GLU A 311 17.43 9.03 -4.85
CA GLU A 311 18.58 8.16 -5.10
C GLU A 311 18.18 6.67 -5.06
N VAL A 312 17.38 6.27 -4.08
CA VAL A 312 16.91 4.87 -3.98
C VAL A 312 16.05 4.50 -5.19
N MET A 313 15.12 5.37 -5.59
CA MET A 313 14.21 5.10 -6.71
C MET A 313 14.94 5.09 -8.06
N LEU A 314 15.93 5.97 -8.25
CA LEU A 314 16.80 5.94 -9.43
C LEU A 314 17.63 4.66 -9.49
N ALA A 315 18.19 4.22 -8.35
CA ALA A 315 18.92 2.97 -8.29
C ALA A 315 18.03 1.76 -8.65
N CYS A 316 16.77 1.74 -8.20
CA CYS A 316 15.80 0.73 -8.64
C CYS A 316 15.56 0.80 -10.16
N ALA A 317 15.27 1.99 -10.68
CA ALA A 317 14.94 2.18 -12.10
C ALA A 317 16.11 1.84 -13.03
N ASN A 318 17.35 2.02 -12.57
CA ASN A 318 18.58 1.81 -13.34
C ASN A 318 19.26 0.45 -13.09
N CYS A 319 18.68 -0.44 -12.27
CA CYS A 319 19.26 -1.74 -11.88
C CYS A 319 20.63 -1.60 -11.16
N GLU A 320 20.72 -0.64 -10.24
CA GLU A 320 21.90 -0.29 -9.43
C GLU A 320 21.62 -0.37 -7.91
N LEU A 321 20.55 -1.06 -7.50
CA LEU A 321 20.10 -1.12 -6.12
C LEU A 321 21.08 -1.89 -5.20
N ASP A 322 21.95 -2.70 -5.76
CA ASP A 322 23.04 -3.39 -5.05
C ASP A 322 24.02 -2.41 -4.38
N GLN A 323 24.12 -1.18 -4.89
CA GLN A 323 24.97 -0.11 -4.35
C GLN A 323 24.32 0.67 -3.19
N ILE A 324 23.05 0.40 -2.88
CA ILE A 324 22.29 1.10 -1.85
C ILE A 324 22.15 0.23 -0.60
N GLU A 325 22.52 0.77 0.54
CA GLU A 325 22.17 0.25 1.86
C GLU A 325 21.11 1.16 2.47
N LEU A 326 20.04 0.57 3.03
CA LEU A 326 18.98 1.35 3.67
C LEU A 326 19.35 1.66 5.13
N ASP A 327 19.21 2.92 5.51
CA ASP A 327 19.41 3.41 6.87
C ASP A 327 18.08 3.90 7.46
N TRP A 328 17.79 3.45 8.67
CA TRP A 328 16.51 3.67 9.33
C TRP A 328 16.66 4.50 10.60
N ARG A 329 15.62 5.27 10.93
CA ARG A 329 15.47 5.90 12.23
C ARG A 329 15.06 4.86 13.27
N ASP A 330 15.54 5.05 14.50
CA ASP A 330 15.16 4.20 15.64
C ASP A 330 13.74 4.53 16.15
N GLU A 331 13.23 5.75 15.84
CA GLU A 331 11.93 6.20 16.29
C GLU A 331 10.81 5.31 15.73
N TRP A 332 9.80 5.12 16.55
CA TRP A 332 8.54 4.53 16.17
C TRP A 332 7.69 5.51 15.38
N ALA A 333 6.92 5.00 14.43
CA ALA A 333 5.95 5.77 13.69
C ALA A 333 4.55 5.18 13.88
N VAL A 334 3.56 6.02 14.17
CA VAL A 334 2.14 5.63 14.23
C VAL A 334 1.34 6.61 13.39
N ALA A 335 0.47 6.08 12.53
CA ALA A 335 -0.47 6.86 11.75
C ALA A 335 -1.92 6.46 12.08
N VAL A 336 -2.75 7.44 12.34
CA VAL A 336 -4.20 7.29 12.56
C VAL A 336 -4.92 7.87 11.36
N VAL A 337 -5.82 7.10 10.75
CA VAL A 337 -6.58 7.53 9.58
C VAL A 337 -7.89 8.18 10.03
N LEU A 338 -8.11 9.42 9.58
CA LEU A 338 -9.37 10.14 9.75
C LEU A 338 -10.24 9.88 8.52
N THR A 339 -11.48 9.44 8.74
CA THR A 339 -12.39 9.04 7.69
C THR A 339 -13.69 9.84 7.71
N SER A 340 -14.37 9.93 6.55
CA SER A 340 -15.73 10.44 6.45
C SER A 340 -16.74 9.46 7.05
N ALA A 341 -17.77 9.96 7.72
CA ALA A 341 -18.87 9.13 8.22
C ALA A 341 -19.48 8.29 7.10
N GLY A 342 -19.71 7.01 7.39
CA GLY A 342 -20.21 6.03 6.43
C GLY A 342 -19.15 5.21 5.70
N TYR A 343 -17.88 5.61 5.73
CA TYR A 343 -16.79 4.82 5.16
C TYR A 343 -16.68 3.45 5.87
N PRO A 344 -16.46 2.31 5.15
CA PRO A 344 -16.14 2.15 3.71
C PRO A 344 -17.38 2.09 2.79
N GLY A 345 -18.58 2.31 3.30
CA GLY A 345 -19.81 2.44 2.51
C GLY A 345 -19.92 3.80 1.85
N SER A 346 -21.16 4.29 1.67
CA SER A 346 -21.43 5.60 1.10
C SER A 346 -21.11 6.72 2.09
N TYR A 347 -20.50 7.78 1.61
CA TYR A 347 -20.11 8.96 2.43
C TYR A 347 -20.34 10.25 1.65
N GLU A 348 -20.55 11.34 2.38
CA GLU A 348 -20.65 12.68 1.81
C GLU A 348 -19.26 13.31 1.63
N LYS A 349 -19.12 14.16 0.64
CA LYS A 349 -17.92 14.95 0.34
C LYS A 349 -18.18 16.45 0.57
N GLY A 350 -17.11 17.26 0.51
CA GLY A 350 -17.22 18.73 0.56
C GLY A 350 -17.32 19.32 1.96
N LYS A 351 -17.05 18.52 3.02
CA LYS A 351 -17.00 19.03 4.40
C LYS A 351 -15.70 19.77 4.63
N VAL A 352 -15.77 21.02 5.15
CA VAL A 352 -14.60 21.86 5.39
C VAL A 352 -13.71 21.24 6.47
N ILE A 353 -12.41 21.17 6.21
CA ILE A 353 -11.39 20.61 7.12
C ILE A 353 -10.67 21.78 7.78
N THR A 354 -10.52 21.73 9.11
CA THR A 354 -9.82 22.74 9.91
C THR A 354 -8.80 22.09 10.84
N GLY A 355 -7.88 22.90 11.41
CA GLY A 355 -6.95 22.47 12.46
C GLY A 355 -5.70 21.73 11.99
N ILE A 356 -5.49 21.52 10.68
CA ILE A 356 -4.28 20.83 10.16
C ILE A 356 -3.01 21.58 10.58
N ALA A 357 -2.97 22.91 10.41
CA ALA A 357 -1.82 23.71 10.78
C ALA A 357 -1.48 23.61 12.28
N ASP A 358 -2.48 23.51 13.14
CA ASP A 358 -2.30 23.33 14.58
C ASP A 358 -1.73 21.96 14.92
N ALA A 359 -2.14 20.92 14.18
CA ALA A 359 -1.61 19.57 14.32
C ALA A 359 -0.15 19.51 13.84
N GLU A 360 0.16 20.09 12.68
CA GLU A 360 1.52 20.10 12.11
C GLU A 360 2.49 21.04 12.87
N ALA A 361 1.98 21.98 13.67
CA ALA A 361 2.81 22.77 14.59
C ALA A 361 3.37 21.90 15.75
N MET A 362 2.81 20.73 15.99
CA MET A 362 3.32 19.78 16.97
C MET A 362 4.58 19.08 16.42
N LYS A 363 5.67 19.10 17.21
CA LYS A 363 6.94 18.50 16.79
C LYS A 363 6.75 17.00 16.49
N ASN A 364 7.35 16.54 15.40
CA ASN A 364 7.30 15.14 14.95
C ASN A 364 5.93 14.67 14.46
N VAL A 365 5.01 15.56 14.17
CA VAL A 365 3.71 15.28 13.56
C VAL A 365 3.74 15.69 12.08
N THR A 366 3.14 14.87 11.22
CA THR A 366 2.90 15.16 9.80
C THR A 366 1.49 14.71 9.45
N VAL A 367 0.76 15.52 8.71
CA VAL A 367 -0.60 15.20 8.25
C VAL A 367 -0.57 14.92 6.75
N TYR A 368 -0.73 13.65 6.39
CA TYR A 368 -0.82 13.25 4.98
C TYR A 368 -2.27 13.32 4.50
N HIS A 369 -2.48 14.05 3.41
CA HIS A 369 -3.78 14.16 2.75
C HIS A 369 -4.03 12.96 1.86
N ALA A 370 -5.23 12.39 1.94
CA ALA A 370 -5.75 11.37 1.05
C ALA A 370 -6.95 11.93 0.28
N GLY A 371 -8.15 11.63 0.68
CA GLY A 371 -9.38 12.12 0.05
C GLY A 371 -9.67 13.59 0.41
N THR A 372 -8.88 14.52 -0.09
CA THR A 372 -9.06 15.97 0.11
C THR A 372 -9.01 16.72 -1.21
N ALA A 373 -9.67 17.86 -1.26
CA ALA A 373 -9.64 18.79 -2.39
C ALA A 373 -9.69 20.24 -1.90
N VAL A 374 -9.27 21.17 -2.74
CA VAL A 374 -9.47 22.60 -2.50
C VAL A 374 -10.62 23.09 -3.38
N VAL A 375 -11.69 23.60 -2.77
CA VAL A 375 -12.86 24.14 -3.43
C VAL A 375 -13.12 25.55 -2.91
N ASP A 376 -13.18 26.53 -3.79
CA ASP A 376 -13.37 27.94 -3.45
C ASP A 376 -12.37 28.45 -2.38
N GLY A 377 -11.13 27.96 -2.45
CA GLY A 377 -10.04 28.31 -1.52
C GLY A 377 -10.13 27.63 -0.14
N GLN A 378 -11.10 26.74 0.07
CA GLN A 378 -11.24 25.96 1.29
C GLN A 378 -10.81 24.52 1.07
N LEU A 379 -10.09 23.96 2.05
CA LEU A 379 -9.79 22.53 2.05
C LEU A 379 -11.02 21.74 2.51
N VAL A 380 -11.43 20.73 1.72
CA VAL A 380 -12.63 19.95 1.98
C VAL A 380 -12.38 18.45 1.83
N THR A 381 -13.25 17.63 2.44
CA THR A 381 -13.25 16.17 2.24
C THR A 381 -13.66 15.83 0.80
N ASN A 382 -12.94 14.88 0.18
CA ASN A 382 -13.22 14.38 -1.17
C ASN A 382 -13.09 12.85 -1.27
N GLY A 383 -13.02 12.14 -0.15
CA GLY A 383 -12.85 10.69 -0.12
C GLY A 383 -13.32 10.06 1.18
N GLY A 384 -13.29 8.75 1.24
CA GLY A 384 -13.63 7.98 2.44
C GLY A 384 -12.54 8.09 3.51
N ARG A 385 -11.29 7.72 3.18
CA ARG A 385 -10.11 8.07 3.98
C ARG A 385 -9.71 9.50 3.59
N VAL A 386 -9.71 10.40 4.57
CA VAL A 386 -9.51 11.84 4.34
C VAL A 386 -8.08 12.25 4.63
N LEU A 387 -7.59 11.92 5.81
CA LEU A 387 -6.24 12.27 6.28
C LEU A 387 -5.61 11.08 7.00
N ALA A 388 -4.28 10.99 6.97
CA ALA A 388 -3.50 10.13 7.85
C ALA A 388 -2.61 11.02 8.73
N VAL A 389 -2.84 10.99 10.04
CA VAL A 389 -2.09 11.77 11.02
C VAL A 389 -0.97 10.90 11.56
N THR A 390 0.27 11.19 11.15
CA THR A 390 1.46 10.42 11.50
C THR A 390 2.27 11.15 12.56
N ALA A 391 2.72 10.42 13.58
CA ALA A 391 3.66 10.92 14.57
C ALA A 391 4.85 9.99 14.73
N LEU A 392 6.03 10.57 14.98
CA LEU A 392 7.26 9.88 15.37
C LEU A 392 7.50 10.04 16.87
N GLY A 393 7.95 8.98 17.53
CA GLY A 393 8.30 8.98 18.95
C GLY A 393 9.44 8.02 19.26
N ASP A 394 10.16 8.29 20.33
CA ASP A 394 11.23 7.45 20.86
C ASP A 394 10.73 6.14 21.48
N THR A 395 9.45 6.08 21.83
CA THR A 395 8.72 4.87 22.19
C THR A 395 7.44 4.76 21.39
N PHE A 396 6.91 3.54 21.30
CA PHE A 396 5.62 3.29 20.64
C PHE A 396 4.49 4.11 21.27
N GLU A 397 4.42 4.13 22.61
CA GLU A 397 3.41 4.86 23.35
C GLU A 397 3.48 6.36 23.08
N ASN A 398 4.70 6.94 23.01
CA ASN A 398 4.89 8.34 22.72
C ASN A 398 4.43 8.69 21.30
N ALA A 399 4.81 7.89 20.28
CA ALA A 399 4.36 8.07 18.91
C ALA A 399 2.82 7.98 18.82
N ARG A 400 2.23 6.95 19.45
CA ARG A 400 0.79 6.74 19.45
C ARG A 400 0.03 7.89 20.12
N ASN A 401 0.41 8.27 21.32
CA ASN A 401 -0.26 9.34 22.08
C ASN A 401 -0.17 10.66 21.30
N LEU A 402 1.00 10.98 20.73
CA LEU A 402 1.20 12.19 19.94
C LEU A 402 0.33 12.20 18.66
N ALA A 403 0.17 11.05 17.98
CA ALA A 403 -0.70 10.95 16.82
C ALA A 403 -2.17 11.23 17.17
N TYR A 404 -2.66 10.68 18.31
CA TYR A 404 -4.04 10.94 18.76
C TYR A 404 -4.25 12.38 19.23
N GLU A 405 -3.30 12.96 19.96
CA GLU A 405 -3.35 14.38 20.36
C GLU A 405 -3.43 15.30 19.13
N ALA A 406 -2.69 14.97 18.07
CA ALA A 406 -2.76 15.70 16.81
C ALA A 406 -4.11 15.50 16.09
N CYS A 407 -4.71 14.29 16.15
CA CYS A 407 -6.04 14.03 15.60
C CYS A 407 -7.13 14.90 16.26
N GLU A 408 -6.98 15.24 17.55
CA GLU A 408 -7.93 16.09 18.29
C GLU A 408 -7.92 17.56 17.81
N LYS A 409 -6.81 18.01 17.18
CA LYS A 409 -6.71 19.35 16.60
C LYS A 409 -7.49 19.50 15.30
N ILE A 410 -7.67 18.42 14.57
CA ILE A 410 -8.26 18.41 13.23
C ILE A 410 -9.77 18.13 13.35
N ASP A 411 -10.57 18.94 12.66
CA ASP A 411 -12.01 18.74 12.65
C ASP A 411 -12.63 18.91 11.26
N PHE A 412 -13.65 18.11 11.00
CA PHE A 412 -14.59 18.23 9.88
C PHE A 412 -15.87 17.49 10.22
N GLU A 413 -17.00 17.93 9.66
CA GLU A 413 -18.31 17.31 9.90
C GLU A 413 -18.29 15.83 9.49
N GLY A 414 -18.67 14.96 10.42
CA GLY A 414 -18.69 13.51 10.20
C GLY A 414 -17.31 12.84 10.32
N LYS A 415 -16.32 13.49 10.94
CA LYS A 415 -15.03 12.86 11.23
C LYS A 415 -15.19 11.60 12.05
N THR A 416 -14.61 10.49 11.58
CA THR A 416 -14.51 9.24 12.34
C THR A 416 -13.06 8.71 12.32
N LEU A 417 -12.68 7.98 13.35
CA LEU A 417 -11.40 7.30 13.49
C LEU A 417 -11.53 6.13 14.46
N ARG A 418 -10.56 5.22 14.46
CA ARG A 418 -10.42 4.18 15.48
C ARG A 418 -9.49 4.67 16.60
N HIS A 419 -9.85 4.43 17.86
CA HIS A 419 -9.03 4.79 19.03
C HIS A 419 -8.11 3.67 19.51
N ASP A 420 -8.19 2.49 18.90
CA ASP A 420 -7.45 1.30 19.29
C ASP A 420 -6.26 0.96 18.39
N ILE A 421 -5.85 1.88 17.49
CA ILE A 421 -4.70 1.66 16.60
C ILE A 421 -3.46 1.34 17.43
N GLY A 422 -2.86 0.17 17.13
CA GLY A 422 -1.66 -0.33 17.76
C GLY A 422 -1.79 -0.87 19.18
N LEU A 423 -3.00 -0.86 19.81
CA LEU A 423 -3.14 -1.38 21.17
C LEU A 423 -2.73 -2.85 21.32
N ARG A 424 -2.87 -3.65 20.28
CA ARG A 424 -2.41 -5.05 20.28
C ARG A 424 -0.89 -5.16 20.36
N ALA A 425 -0.14 -4.25 19.71
CA ALA A 425 1.32 -4.22 19.80
C ALA A 425 1.82 -4.09 21.24
N LEU A 426 1.10 -3.35 22.09
CA LEU A 426 1.43 -3.18 23.51
C LEU A 426 1.20 -4.44 24.36
N ARG A 427 0.34 -5.35 23.90
CA ARG A 427 -0.05 -6.56 24.64
C ARG A 427 0.81 -7.77 24.27
N GLY A 428 1.70 -7.62 23.27
CA GLY A 428 2.51 -8.73 22.76
C GLY A 428 1.71 -9.77 21.97
N ARG A 429 2.37 -10.88 21.65
CA ARG A 429 1.81 -11.93 20.77
C ARG A 429 0.61 -12.65 21.37
N ASP A 430 0.58 -12.83 22.69
CA ASP A 430 -0.52 -13.53 23.41
C ASP A 430 -1.89 -12.87 23.20
N ALA A 431 -1.92 -11.60 22.79
CA ALA A 431 -3.16 -10.88 22.51
C ALA A 431 -3.84 -11.28 21.18
N TRP A 432 -3.18 -12.13 20.38
CA TRP A 432 -3.68 -12.60 19.10
C TRP A 432 -4.29 -14.00 19.18
N ASP A 433 -4.02 -14.71 20.28
CA ASP A 433 -4.51 -16.06 20.54
C ASP A 433 -5.84 -16.06 21.35
N ALA A 434 -6.38 -14.88 21.66
CA ALA A 434 -7.61 -14.66 22.43
C ALA A 434 -8.71 -14.08 21.55
#